data_a70cae353ff12642612f4791b60309cc
#
_entry.id   a70cae353ff12642612f4791b60309cc
#
_cell.length_a   1.000
_cell.length_b   1.000
_cell.length_c   1.000
_cell.angle_alpha   90.00
_cell.angle_beta   90.00
_cell.angle_gamma   90.00
#
_symmetry.space_group_name_H-M   'P 1'
#
loop_
_entity.id
_entity.type
_entity.pdbx_description
1 polymer ?
#
loop_
_entity_poly.entity_id
_entity_poly.type
_entity_poly.pdbx_seq_one_letter_code
_entity_poly.pdbx_strand_id
1 'polypeptide(L)'
;MSEKLLSALSMARGAGKLKIGLEASKEAAAGGAPLVVVASDTSERTQRSIIECCTENTEVIMLRETQQNIADKFGWKFGVAAITDNNFADLVRRTAEILGEGLE
;
A
#
# COMPACT_ATOMS: atom_id res chain seq x y z
N MET A 1 12.06 -6.06 -4.97
CA MET A 1 10.63 -6.44 -4.86
C MET A 1 10.46 -7.86 -5.36
N SER A 2 9.81 -8.71 -4.59
CA SER A 2 9.58 -10.08 -5.00
C SER A 2 8.61 -10.14 -6.18
N GLU A 3 8.75 -11.18 -6.99
CA GLU A 3 7.85 -11.38 -8.14
C GLU A 3 6.41 -11.59 -7.68
N LYS A 4 6.23 -12.24 -6.54
CA LYS A 4 4.90 -12.49 -5.99
C LYS A 4 4.21 -11.20 -5.57
N LEU A 5 4.93 -10.31 -4.91
CA LEU A 5 4.39 -9.01 -4.51
C LEU A 5 4.08 -8.16 -5.74
N LEU A 6 5.00 -8.13 -6.69
CA LEU A 6 4.81 -7.39 -7.94
C LEU A 6 3.56 -7.90 -8.67
N SER A 7 3.41 -9.20 -8.76
CA SER A 7 2.24 -9.83 -9.38
C SER A 7 0.95 -9.45 -8.67
N ALA A 8 0.96 -9.50 -7.34
CA ALA A 8 -0.22 -9.16 -6.53
C ALA A 8 -0.64 -7.71 -6.73
N LEU A 9 0.32 -6.78 -6.71
CA LEU A 9 0.04 -5.36 -6.94
C LEU A 9 -0.48 -5.12 -8.36
N SER A 10 0.13 -5.78 -9.34
CA SER A 10 -0.28 -5.63 -10.74
C SER A 10 -1.69 -6.16 -10.97
N MET A 11 -2.04 -7.28 -10.35
CA MET A 11 -3.38 -7.86 -10.45
C MET A 11 -4.41 -6.93 -9.79
N ALA A 12 -4.10 -6.41 -8.62
CA ALA A 12 -4.98 -5.48 -7.92
C ALA A 12 -5.21 -4.22 -8.76
N ARG A 13 -4.14 -3.70 -9.37
CA ARG A 13 -4.24 -2.53 -10.23
C ARG A 13 -5.11 -2.82 -11.46
N GLY A 14 -4.87 -3.95 -12.11
CA GLY A 14 -5.65 -4.34 -13.29
C GLY A 14 -7.12 -4.53 -13.00
N ALA A 15 -7.46 -4.92 -11.78
CA ALA A 15 -8.86 -5.10 -11.34
C ALA A 15 -9.49 -3.80 -10.83
N GLY A 16 -8.76 -2.69 -10.83
CA GLY A 16 -9.25 -1.41 -10.32
C GLY A 16 -9.34 -1.37 -8.80
N LYS A 17 -8.59 -2.23 -8.11
CA LYS A 17 -8.62 -2.35 -6.65
C LYS A 17 -7.40 -1.75 -5.96
N LEU A 18 -6.54 -1.05 -6.70
CA LEU A 18 -5.37 -0.38 -6.17
C LEU A 18 -5.50 1.12 -6.41
N LYS A 19 -5.42 1.89 -5.33
CA LYS A 19 -5.44 3.36 -5.39
C LYS A 19 -4.03 3.85 -5.08
N ILE A 20 -3.41 4.52 -6.03
CA ILE A 20 -2.01 4.93 -5.95
C ILE A 20 -1.91 6.41 -5.60
N GLY A 21 -1.03 6.74 -4.66
CA GLY A 21 -0.77 8.09 -4.25
C GLY A 21 -1.49 8.47 -2.97
N LEU A 22 -1.02 9.55 -2.33
CA LEU A 22 -1.50 9.92 -1.00
C LEU A 22 -2.99 10.28 -0.99
N GLU A 23 -3.42 11.15 -1.90
CA GLU A 23 -4.82 11.62 -1.88
C GLU A 23 -5.80 10.48 -2.17
N ALA A 24 -5.53 9.67 -3.18
CA ALA A 24 -6.37 8.54 -3.51
C ALA A 24 -6.39 7.50 -2.38
N SER A 25 -5.24 7.29 -1.74
CA SER A 25 -5.14 6.34 -0.62
C SER A 25 -5.88 6.84 0.61
N LYS A 26 -5.83 8.15 0.89
CA LYS A 26 -6.56 8.75 2.02
C LYS A 26 -8.06 8.57 1.83
N GLU A 27 -8.54 8.82 0.63
CA GLU A 27 -9.96 8.65 0.32
C GLU A 27 -10.39 7.19 0.49
N ALA A 28 -9.59 6.27 -0.03
CA ALA A 28 -9.89 4.85 0.09
C ALA A 28 -9.85 4.39 1.56
N ALA A 29 -8.85 4.85 2.32
CA ALA A 29 -8.72 4.50 3.74
C ALA A 29 -9.90 5.01 4.55
N ALA A 30 -10.33 6.26 4.30
CA ALA A 30 -11.50 6.83 4.97
C ALA A 30 -12.77 6.04 4.66
N GLY A 31 -12.83 5.43 3.49
CA GLY A 31 -13.92 4.56 3.08
C GLY A 31 -13.81 3.13 3.60
N GLY A 32 -12.79 2.83 4.40
CA GLY A 32 -12.63 1.52 5.02
C GLY A 32 -11.83 0.51 4.22
N ALA A 33 -10.94 0.95 3.33
CA ALA A 33 -10.08 0.04 2.58
C ALA A 33 -9.34 -0.90 3.54
N PRO A 34 -9.24 -2.20 3.23
CA PRO A 34 -8.66 -3.16 4.18
C PRO A 34 -7.15 -3.04 4.36
N LEU A 35 -6.43 -2.47 3.40
CA LEU A 35 -4.97 -2.44 3.48
C LEU A 35 -4.41 -1.19 2.82
N VAL A 36 -3.42 -0.59 3.47
CA VAL A 36 -2.59 0.47 2.92
C VAL A 36 -1.15 0.01 2.98
N VAL A 37 -0.41 0.15 1.90
CA VAL A 37 1.01 -0.16 1.85
C VAL A 37 1.80 1.12 1.70
N VAL A 38 2.92 1.20 2.41
CA VAL A 38 3.75 2.40 2.48
C VAL A 38 5.19 2.02 2.13
N ALA A 39 5.79 2.76 1.21
CA ALA A 39 7.20 2.53 0.85
C ALA A 39 8.11 2.89 2.02
N SER A 40 9.24 2.19 2.13
CA SER A 40 10.13 2.33 3.28
C SER A 40 10.73 3.72 3.47
N ASP A 41 10.86 4.49 2.38
CA ASP A 41 11.42 5.84 2.42
C ASP A 41 10.37 6.95 2.39
N THR A 42 9.11 6.60 2.64
CA THR A 42 8.04 7.59 2.72
C THR A 42 8.23 8.44 3.97
N SER A 43 8.09 9.76 3.85
CA SER A 43 8.31 10.66 4.96
C SER A 43 7.34 10.40 6.12
N GLU A 44 7.77 10.71 7.34
CA GLU A 44 6.91 10.60 8.52
C GLU A 44 5.63 11.41 8.37
N ARG A 45 5.73 12.58 7.76
CA ARG A 45 4.59 13.46 7.53
C ARG A 45 3.53 12.76 6.69
N THR A 46 3.95 12.11 5.60
CA THR A 46 3.05 11.38 4.72
C THR A 46 2.47 10.16 5.44
N GLN A 47 3.30 9.44 6.18
CA GLN A 47 2.86 8.28 6.97
C GLN A 47 1.77 8.70 7.96
N ARG A 48 2.00 9.78 8.68
CA ARG A 48 1.06 10.30 9.67
C ARG A 48 -0.24 10.72 9.01
N SER A 49 -0.14 11.38 7.86
CA SER A 49 -1.30 11.83 7.10
C SER A 49 -2.22 10.68 6.70
N ILE A 50 -1.63 9.57 6.23
CA ILE A 50 -2.46 8.41 5.83
C ILE A 50 -3.03 7.69 7.04
N ILE A 51 -2.27 7.54 8.10
CA ILE A 51 -2.73 6.87 9.32
C ILE A 51 -3.94 7.58 9.90
N GLU A 52 -3.94 8.90 9.88
CA GLU A 52 -5.05 9.70 10.39
C GLU A 52 -6.36 9.49 9.63
N CYS A 53 -6.26 9.04 8.38
CA CYS A 53 -7.45 8.78 7.56
C CYS A 53 -7.96 7.36 7.70
N CYS A 54 -7.17 6.46 8.29
CA CYS A 54 -7.53 5.04 8.37
C CYS A 54 -8.63 4.80 9.40
N THR A 55 -9.51 3.85 9.08
CA THR A 55 -10.50 3.37 10.03
C THR A 55 -9.91 2.14 10.74
N GLU A 56 -10.62 1.63 11.74
CA GLU A 56 -10.20 0.40 12.43
C GLU A 56 -10.15 -0.82 11.52
N ASN A 57 -10.78 -0.74 10.34
CA ASN A 57 -10.75 -1.83 9.36
C ASN A 57 -9.52 -1.79 8.47
N THR A 58 -8.74 -0.73 8.52
CA THR A 58 -7.60 -0.53 7.63
C THR A 58 -6.30 -0.90 8.33
N GLU A 59 -5.60 -1.88 7.78
CA GLU A 59 -4.26 -2.22 8.22
C GLU A 59 -3.24 -1.42 7.41
N VAL A 60 -2.21 -0.91 8.06
CA VAL A 60 -1.13 -0.17 7.38
C VAL A 60 0.16 -0.97 7.56
N ILE A 61 0.79 -1.32 6.45
CA ILE A 61 2.08 -2.04 6.50
C ILE A 61 3.13 -1.23 5.74
N MET A 62 4.36 -1.28 6.25
CA MET A 62 5.49 -0.66 5.60
C MET A 62 6.26 -1.72 4.83
N LEU A 63 6.40 -1.52 3.53
CA LEU A 63 7.16 -2.41 2.66
C LEU A 63 8.66 -2.17 2.84
N ARG A 64 9.46 -3.17 2.50
CA ARG A 64 10.92 -3.01 2.48
C ARG A 64 11.37 -2.17 1.29
N GLU A 65 10.58 -2.16 0.24
CA GLU A 65 10.89 -1.46 -1.00
C GLU A 65 10.83 0.05 -0.81
N THR A 66 11.79 0.74 -1.45
CA THR A 66 11.75 2.21 -1.54
C THR A 66 10.85 2.60 -2.70
N GLN A 67 10.51 3.88 -2.77
CA GLN A 67 9.73 4.42 -3.89
C GLN A 67 10.42 4.15 -5.22
N GLN A 68 11.76 4.24 -5.26
CA GLN A 68 12.50 3.97 -6.47
C GLN A 68 12.46 2.49 -6.86
N ASN A 69 12.59 1.58 -5.90
CA ASN A 69 12.44 0.14 -6.17
C ASN A 69 11.07 -0.16 -6.78
N ILE A 70 10.04 0.46 -6.23
CA ILE A 70 8.68 0.27 -6.72
C ILE A 70 8.56 0.79 -8.15
N ALA A 71 9.09 1.98 -8.42
CA ALA A 71 9.06 2.56 -9.76
C ALA A 71 9.78 1.66 -10.77
N ASP A 72 10.95 1.13 -10.38
CA ASP A 72 11.78 0.33 -11.28
C ASP A 72 11.12 -1.00 -11.66
N LYS A 73 10.41 -1.61 -10.74
CA LYS A 73 9.85 -2.96 -10.94
C LYS A 73 8.38 -2.95 -11.32
N PHE A 74 7.60 -2.11 -10.65
CA PHE A 74 6.16 -2.02 -10.86
C PHE A 74 5.79 -1.08 -12.01
N GLY A 75 6.67 -0.12 -12.28
CA GLY A 75 6.44 0.87 -13.34
C GLY A 75 5.65 2.11 -12.90
N TRP A 76 5.24 2.16 -11.65
CA TRP A 76 4.50 3.29 -11.09
C TRP A 76 5.10 3.63 -9.73
N LYS A 77 5.61 4.85 -9.61
CA LYS A 77 6.21 5.29 -8.35
C LYS A 77 5.12 5.67 -7.35
N PHE A 78 5.19 5.13 -6.14
CA PHE A 78 4.30 5.58 -5.07
C PHE A 78 4.99 5.47 -3.71
N GLY A 79 4.63 6.39 -2.83
CA GLY A 79 4.99 6.30 -1.42
C GLY A 79 3.91 5.59 -0.62
N VAL A 80 2.66 5.73 -1.05
CA VAL A 80 1.48 5.15 -0.40
C VAL A 80 0.53 4.63 -1.46
N ALA A 81 -0.05 3.47 -1.22
CA ALA A 81 -1.10 2.92 -2.07
C ALA A 81 -2.10 2.16 -1.19
N ALA A 82 -3.36 2.19 -1.56
CA ALA A 82 -4.42 1.48 -0.83
C ALA A 82 -5.01 0.37 -1.68
N ILE A 83 -5.28 -0.76 -1.06
CA ILE A 83 -5.95 -1.89 -1.72
C ILE A 83 -7.38 -1.92 -1.18
N THR A 84 -8.35 -1.86 -2.09
CA THR A 84 -9.76 -1.68 -1.72
C THR A 84 -10.56 -2.97 -1.68
N ASP A 85 -9.93 -4.09 -1.96
CA ASP A 85 -10.58 -5.41 -1.99
C ASP A 85 -9.91 -6.35 -1.01
N ASN A 86 -10.70 -7.08 -0.23
CA ASN A 86 -10.17 -7.99 0.80
C ASN A 86 -9.31 -9.12 0.22
N ASN A 87 -9.71 -9.67 -0.92
CA ASN A 87 -8.96 -10.77 -1.53
C ASN A 87 -7.58 -10.33 -1.99
N PHE A 88 -7.49 -9.17 -2.64
CA PHE A 88 -6.21 -8.61 -3.06
C PHE A 88 -5.39 -8.14 -1.86
N ALA A 89 -6.05 -7.61 -0.83
CA ALA A 89 -5.35 -7.21 0.39
C ALA A 89 -4.67 -8.41 1.04
N ASP A 90 -5.36 -9.54 1.14
CA ASP A 90 -4.79 -10.78 1.68
C ASP A 90 -3.62 -11.27 0.83
N LEU A 91 -3.75 -11.21 -0.48
CA LEU A 91 -2.70 -11.63 -1.39
C LEU A 91 -1.44 -10.76 -1.23
N VAL A 92 -1.63 -9.44 -1.19
CA VAL A 92 -0.52 -8.50 -1.00
C VAL A 92 0.12 -8.72 0.36
N ARG A 93 -0.67 -8.87 1.42
CA ARG A 93 -0.16 -9.07 2.78
C ARG A 93 0.70 -10.32 2.86
N ARG A 94 0.28 -11.41 2.22
CA ARG A 94 1.02 -12.68 2.26
C ARG A 94 2.30 -12.67 1.44
N THR A 95 2.39 -11.80 0.43
CA THR A 95 3.53 -11.76 -0.48
C THR A 95 4.50 -10.64 -0.16
N ALA A 96 4.10 -9.68 0.67
CA ALA A 96 4.93 -8.53 1.00
C ALA A 96 6.05 -8.92 1.95
N GLU A 97 7.23 -8.35 1.72
CA GLU A 97 8.30 -8.36 2.69
C GLU A 97 8.09 -7.12 3.53
N ILE A 98 7.66 -7.31 4.76
CA ILE A 98 7.23 -6.21 5.62
C ILE A 98 8.39 -5.70 6.44
N LEU A 99 8.63 -4.39 6.38
CA LEU A 99 9.61 -3.72 7.23
C LEU A 99 9.00 -3.42 8.59
N GLY A 100 7.73 -3.04 8.61
CA GLY A 100 7.01 -2.76 9.83
C GLY A 100 5.52 -2.85 9.63
N GLU A 101 4.80 -3.26 10.65
CA GLU A 101 3.37 -3.47 10.65
C GLU A 101 2.74 -2.61 11.74
N GLY A 102 1.53 -2.07 11.48
CA GLY A 102 0.84 -1.27 12.47
C GLY A 102 1.53 0.04 12.78
N LEU A 103 1.77 0.83 11.77
CA LEU A 103 2.46 2.13 11.88
C LEU A 103 1.57 3.17 12.57
N GLU A 104 1.35 3.01 13.83
CA GLU A 104 0.51 3.97 14.55
C GLU A 104 1.34 4.90 15.41
#